data_e87e721ece1293724dd3b2192ccccdaa
#
_entry.id   e87e721ece1293724dd3b2192ccccdaa
#
_cell.length_a   1.000
_cell.length_b   1.000
_cell.length_c   1.000
_cell.angle_alpha   90.00
_cell.angle_beta   90.00
_cell.angle_gamma   90.00
#
_symmetry.space_group_name_H-M   'P 1'
#
loop_
_entity.id
_entity.type
_entity.pdbx_description
1 polymer ?
#
loop_
_entity_poly.entity_id
_entity_poly.type
_entity_poly.pdbx_seq_one_letter_code
_entity_poly.pdbx_strand_id
1 'polypeptide(L)'
;MMIYAYSELYLNDAQIFLAKAFDYALNDCQQSPDWFAPIFARSSICRQLEMGSPSIISGKAGEEAVKELLESIIPGEDFPSSSFHQGRSPAYWAGWALAYNQWYTRKRFKDIFMRVPLSEILSMYKLYHEMDLTNFVTDLDIRYNAIILETK
;
A
#
# COMPACT_ATOMS: atom_id res chain seq x y z
N MET A 1 24.75 -6.01 -8.35
CA MET A 1 23.53 -5.77 -9.14
C MET A 1 22.32 -5.80 -8.22
N MET A 2 21.45 -4.77 -8.27
CA MET A 2 20.22 -4.76 -7.50
C MET A 2 19.15 -5.53 -8.23
N ILE A 3 18.41 -6.35 -7.48
CA ILE A 3 17.28 -7.12 -8.00
C ILE A 3 16.02 -6.56 -7.35
N TYR A 4 15.09 -6.08 -8.17
CA TYR A 4 13.81 -5.55 -7.70
C TYR A 4 12.74 -6.64 -7.72
N ALA A 5 11.59 -6.37 -7.12
CA ALA A 5 10.52 -7.37 -7.01
C ALA A 5 9.98 -7.79 -8.38
N TYR A 6 9.95 -6.88 -9.34
CA TYR A 6 9.47 -7.13 -10.70
C TYR A 6 10.02 -6.05 -11.63
N SER A 7 9.69 -6.14 -12.92
CA SER A 7 10.19 -5.19 -13.93
C SER A 7 9.78 -3.76 -13.62
N GLU A 8 10.70 -2.82 -13.75
CA GLU A 8 10.45 -1.40 -13.56
C GLU A 8 9.36 -0.87 -14.49
N LEU A 9 9.12 -1.53 -15.61
CA LEU A 9 8.06 -1.14 -16.55
C LEU A 9 6.67 -1.12 -15.90
N TYR A 10 6.46 -1.93 -14.87
CA TYR A 10 5.17 -2.01 -14.16
C TYR A 10 5.10 -1.16 -12.91
N LEU A 11 6.21 -0.55 -12.50
CA LEU A 11 6.28 0.16 -11.23
C LEU A 11 5.28 1.33 -11.14
N ASN A 12 5.24 2.16 -12.17
CA ASN A 12 4.34 3.32 -12.15
C ASN A 12 2.88 2.89 -12.02
N ASP A 13 2.47 1.87 -12.75
CA ASP A 13 1.10 1.36 -12.68
C ASP A 13 0.80 0.74 -11.31
N ALA A 14 1.76 0.03 -10.72
CA ALA A 14 1.61 -0.54 -9.39
C ALA A 14 1.47 0.56 -8.33
N GLN A 15 2.24 1.63 -8.45
CA GLN A 15 2.15 2.77 -7.54
C GLN A 15 0.76 3.44 -7.62
N ILE A 16 0.26 3.64 -8.83
CA ILE A 16 -1.07 4.24 -9.03
C ILE A 16 -2.16 3.30 -8.49
N PHE A 17 -2.04 2.01 -8.77
CA PHE A 17 -2.99 1.02 -8.28
C PHE A 17 -3.11 1.05 -6.76
N LEU A 18 -1.98 0.97 -6.07
CA LEU A 18 -1.99 0.91 -4.61
C LEU A 18 -2.39 2.25 -3.98
N ALA A 19 -1.99 3.36 -4.60
CA ALA A 19 -2.39 4.70 -4.16
C ALA A 19 -3.91 4.83 -4.19
N LYS A 20 -4.54 4.46 -5.30
CA LYS A 20 -6.00 4.53 -5.44
C LYS A 20 -6.69 3.53 -4.51
N ALA A 21 -6.12 2.35 -4.33
CA ALA A 21 -6.68 1.34 -3.42
C ALA A 21 -6.73 1.86 -1.98
N PHE A 22 -5.64 2.43 -1.50
CA PHE A 22 -5.58 2.94 -0.12
C PHE A 22 -6.43 4.19 0.06
N ASP A 23 -6.42 5.10 -0.92
CA ASP A 23 -7.26 6.30 -0.86
C ASP A 23 -8.73 5.91 -0.76
N TYR A 24 -9.19 4.99 -1.59
CA TYR A 24 -10.57 4.53 -1.57
C TYR A 24 -10.93 3.83 -0.25
N ALA A 25 -10.08 2.93 0.22
CA ALA A 25 -10.35 2.17 1.44
C ALA A 25 -10.48 3.08 2.67
N LEU A 26 -9.59 4.04 2.81
CA LEU A 26 -9.51 4.87 4.01
C LEU A 26 -10.42 6.10 3.92
N ASN A 27 -10.52 6.73 2.77
CA ASN A 27 -11.28 7.98 2.62
C ASN A 27 -12.72 7.76 2.16
N ASP A 28 -12.95 6.88 1.19
CA ASP A 28 -14.32 6.63 0.71
C ASP A 28 -15.05 5.60 1.58
N CYS A 29 -14.39 4.48 1.88
CA CYS A 29 -14.98 3.42 2.69
C CYS A 29 -14.79 3.63 4.19
N GLN A 30 -13.99 4.62 4.60
CA GLN A 30 -13.77 5.02 5.99
C GLN A 30 -13.28 3.88 6.88
N GLN A 31 -12.44 3.00 6.32
CA GLN A 31 -11.88 1.91 7.08
C GLN A 31 -10.71 2.40 7.95
N SER A 32 -10.56 1.81 9.12
CA SER A 32 -9.40 2.07 9.97
C SER A 32 -8.14 1.57 9.27
N PRO A 33 -7.07 2.37 9.21
CA PRO A 33 -5.83 1.95 8.56
C PRO A 33 -5.27 0.64 9.10
N ASP A 34 -5.24 0.49 10.43
CA ASP A 34 -4.60 -0.65 11.07
C ASP A 34 -5.48 -1.89 11.10
N TRP A 35 -6.77 -1.75 10.82
CA TRP A 35 -7.65 -2.88 10.54
C TRP A 35 -7.53 -3.32 9.08
N PHE A 36 -7.52 -2.35 8.15
CA PHE A 36 -7.53 -2.63 6.72
C PHE A 36 -6.20 -3.21 6.23
N ALA A 37 -5.06 -2.64 6.68
CA ALA A 37 -3.75 -3.00 6.14
C ALA A 37 -3.42 -4.49 6.29
N PRO A 38 -3.61 -5.13 7.46
CA PRO A 38 -3.34 -6.56 7.58
C PRO A 38 -4.24 -7.42 6.70
N ILE A 39 -5.49 -7.03 6.53
CA ILE A 39 -6.45 -7.73 5.68
C ILE A 39 -6.02 -7.65 4.22
N PHE A 40 -5.69 -6.45 3.77
CA PHE A 40 -5.19 -6.25 2.40
C PHE A 40 -3.91 -7.06 2.17
N ALA A 41 -2.99 -7.03 3.12
CA ALA A 41 -1.69 -7.70 2.99
C ALA A 41 -1.81 -9.23 2.85
N ARG A 42 -2.90 -9.81 3.34
CA ARG A 42 -3.16 -11.26 3.25
C ARG A 42 -3.97 -11.64 2.03
N SER A 43 -4.44 -10.67 1.27
CA SER A 43 -5.31 -10.92 0.11
C SER A 43 -4.54 -11.48 -1.08
N SER A 44 -5.27 -12.20 -1.93
CA SER A 44 -4.73 -12.67 -3.21
C SER A 44 -4.32 -11.50 -4.10
N ILE A 45 -5.06 -10.41 -4.05
CA ILE A 45 -4.78 -9.19 -4.83
C ILE A 45 -3.41 -8.65 -4.45
N CYS A 46 -3.13 -8.56 -3.15
CA CYS A 46 -1.83 -8.07 -2.66
C CYS A 46 -0.70 -8.96 -3.13
N ARG A 47 -0.88 -10.26 -3.06
CA ARG A 47 0.14 -11.22 -3.49
C ARG A 47 0.47 -11.07 -4.96
N GLN A 48 -0.55 -10.89 -5.80
CA GLN A 48 -0.35 -10.67 -7.23
C GLN A 48 0.33 -9.33 -7.50
N LEU A 49 -0.03 -8.30 -6.74
CA LEU A 49 0.62 -6.99 -6.84
C LEU A 49 2.12 -7.10 -6.52
N GLU A 50 2.45 -7.82 -5.45
CA GLU A 50 3.84 -8.00 -5.02
C GLU A 50 4.71 -8.71 -6.06
N MET A 51 4.09 -9.54 -6.88
CA MET A 51 4.78 -10.26 -7.96
C MET A 51 4.77 -9.49 -9.29
N GLY A 52 4.14 -8.33 -9.33
CA GLY A 52 4.06 -7.53 -10.55
C GLY A 52 3.13 -8.12 -11.59
N SER A 53 2.05 -8.81 -11.19
CA SER A 53 1.11 -9.43 -12.12
C SER A 53 0.40 -8.37 -12.97
N PRO A 54 0.53 -8.42 -14.31
CA PRO A 54 -0.14 -7.45 -15.19
C PRO A 54 -1.67 -7.49 -15.09
N SER A 55 -2.25 -8.62 -14.76
CA SER A 55 -3.71 -8.75 -14.64
C SER A 55 -4.27 -7.90 -13.50
N ILE A 56 -3.48 -7.65 -12.47
CA ILE A 56 -3.86 -6.77 -11.36
C ILE A 56 -3.37 -5.35 -11.63
N ILE A 57 -2.11 -5.17 -11.97
CA ILE A 57 -1.48 -3.85 -12.09
C ILE A 57 -2.08 -3.03 -13.23
N SER A 58 -2.32 -3.66 -14.37
CA SER A 58 -2.80 -2.97 -15.57
C SER A 58 -4.24 -3.32 -15.95
N GLY A 59 -4.81 -4.35 -15.34
CA GLY A 59 -6.11 -4.86 -15.72
C GLY A 59 -7.24 -4.54 -14.75
N LYS A 60 -6.95 -3.95 -13.58
CA LYS A 60 -7.95 -3.67 -12.56
C LYS A 60 -7.62 -2.35 -11.87
N ALA A 61 -8.65 -1.55 -11.58
CA ALA A 61 -8.47 -0.33 -10.81
C ALA A 61 -8.33 -0.67 -9.32
N GLY A 62 -7.50 0.11 -8.61
CA GLY A 62 -7.28 -0.11 -7.18
C GLY A 62 -8.55 -0.05 -6.35
N GLU A 63 -9.42 0.92 -6.63
CA GLU A 63 -10.70 1.05 -5.92
C GLU A 63 -11.61 -0.14 -6.17
N GLU A 64 -11.64 -0.66 -7.39
CA GLU A 64 -12.43 -1.86 -7.72
C GLU A 64 -11.93 -3.08 -6.93
N ALA A 65 -10.62 -3.24 -6.85
CA ALA A 65 -10.02 -4.36 -6.12
C ALA A 65 -10.34 -4.30 -4.63
N VAL A 66 -10.29 -3.11 -4.04
CA VAL A 66 -10.62 -2.92 -2.62
C VAL A 66 -12.11 -3.16 -2.37
N LYS A 67 -12.96 -2.66 -3.27
CA LYS A 67 -14.41 -2.87 -3.12
C LYS A 67 -14.74 -4.37 -3.12
N GLU A 68 -14.17 -5.11 -4.05
CA GLU A 68 -14.35 -6.57 -4.11
C GLU A 68 -13.86 -7.25 -2.82
N LEU A 69 -12.70 -6.83 -2.33
CA LEU A 69 -12.12 -7.38 -1.11
C LEU A 69 -13.03 -7.14 0.09
N LEU A 70 -13.48 -5.90 0.28
CA LEU A 70 -14.33 -5.54 1.41
C LEU A 70 -15.69 -6.22 1.34
N GLU A 71 -16.28 -6.33 0.15
CA GLU A 71 -17.55 -7.03 -0.03
C GLU A 71 -17.43 -8.52 0.31
N SER A 72 -16.25 -9.13 0.08
CA SER A 72 -16.03 -10.53 0.42
C SER A 72 -15.87 -10.76 1.93
N ILE A 73 -15.39 -9.75 2.66
CA ILE A 73 -15.14 -9.83 4.11
C ILE A 73 -16.35 -9.40 4.91
N ILE A 74 -17.08 -8.39 4.43
CA ILE A 74 -18.28 -7.84 5.08
C ILE A 74 -19.46 -7.98 4.11
N PRO A 75 -20.02 -9.20 3.97
CA PRO A 75 -21.13 -9.42 3.04
C PRO A 75 -22.36 -8.59 3.43
N GLY A 76 -23.03 -8.04 2.43
CA GLY A 76 -24.23 -7.24 2.66
C GLY A 76 -23.98 -5.77 2.93
N GLU A 77 -22.72 -5.37 3.12
CA GLU A 77 -22.35 -3.96 3.23
C GLU A 77 -22.30 -3.35 1.83
N ASP A 78 -22.85 -2.14 1.68
CA ASP A 78 -22.85 -1.44 0.40
C ASP A 78 -21.80 -0.33 0.44
N PHE A 79 -20.67 -0.55 -0.24
CA PHE A 79 -19.59 0.41 -0.26
C PHE A 79 -19.81 1.45 -1.36
N PRO A 80 -19.39 2.72 -1.13
CA PRO A 80 -19.66 3.80 -2.06
C PRO A 80 -18.88 3.64 -3.37
N SER A 81 -19.30 4.38 -4.38
CA SER A 81 -18.48 4.57 -5.57
C SER A 81 -17.27 5.41 -5.21
N SER A 82 -16.16 5.22 -5.91
CA SER A 82 -14.95 5.98 -5.64
C SER A 82 -15.16 7.46 -5.98
N SER A 83 -14.63 8.34 -5.11
CA SER A 83 -14.61 9.78 -5.35
C SER A 83 -13.24 10.17 -5.90
N PHE A 84 -13.21 11.26 -6.68
CA PHE A 84 -11.95 11.77 -7.22
C PHE A 84 -11.26 12.66 -6.19
N HIS A 85 -10.08 12.26 -5.71
CA HIS A 85 -9.35 12.96 -4.66
C HIS A 85 -8.07 13.64 -5.14
N GLN A 86 -7.86 13.81 -6.43
CA GLN A 86 -6.72 14.49 -7.05
C GLN A 86 -5.33 13.95 -6.61
N GLY A 87 -5.29 12.77 -5.99
CA GLY A 87 -4.03 12.13 -5.65
C GLY A 87 -3.20 12.82 -4.57
N ARG A 88 -3.83 13.60 -3.67
CA ARG A 88 -3.10 14.41 -2.68
C ARG A 88 -3.36 14.01 -1.23
N SER A 89 -4.13 12.97 -0.97
CA SER A 89 -4.37 12.54 0.41
C SER A 89 -3.16 11.80 0.97
N PRO A 90 -2.98 11.81 2.31
CA PRO A 90 -1.96 10.95 2.94
C PRO A 90 -2.14 9.48 2.60
N ALA A 91 -3.37 9.00 2.47
CA ALA A 91 -3.63 7.61 2.10
C ALA A 91 -3.16 7.30 0.68
N TYR A 92 -3.42 8.20 -0.26
CA TYR A 92 -2.94 8.07 -1.64
C TYR A 92 -1.41 7.99 -1.66
N TRP A 93 -0.76 8.94 -0.99
CA TRP A 93 0.70 8.96 -0.90
C TRP A 93 1.25 7.68 -0.28
N ALA A 94 0.64 7.22 0.82
CA ALA A 94 1.12 6.02 1.50
C ALA A 94 1.09 4.80 0.59
N GLY A 95 0.00 4.61 -0.16
CA GLY A 95 -0.09 3.51 -1.13
C GLY A 95 0.98 3.65 -2.22
N TRP A 96 1.13 4.84 -2.76
CA TRP A 96 2.10 5.13 -3.80
C TRP A 96 3.54 4.87 -3.32
N ALA A 97 3.88 5.35 -2.12
CA ALA A 97 5.21 5.19 -1.54
C ALA A 97 5.49 3.74 -1.13
N LEU A 98 4.48 3.05 -0.59
CA LEU A 98 4.63 1.65 -0.19
C LEU A 98 4.82 0.72 -1.38
N ALA A 99 4.15 1.00 -2.50
CA ALA A 99 4.36 0.21 -3.72
C ALA A 99 5.81 0.32 -4.19
N TYR A 100 6.36 1.53 -4.15
CA TYR A 100 7.77 1.75 -4.48
C TYR A 100 8.69 0.99 -3.51
N ASN A 101 8.41 1.07 -2.22
CA ASN A 101 9.21 0.41 -1.19
C ASN A 101 9.22 -1.11 -1.39
N GLN A 102 8.08 -1.70 -1.66
CA GLN A 102 7.98 -3.14 -1.89
C GLN A 102 8.77 -3.54 -3.13
N TRP A 103 8.63 -2.79 -4.21
CA TRP A 103 9.38 -3.05 -5.45
C TRP A 103 10.89 -2.95 -5.22
N TYR A 104 11.32 -1.91 -4.53
CA TYR A 104 12.73 -1.60 -4.30
C TYR A 104 13.39 -2.59 -3.34
N THR A 105 12.73 -2.91 -2.22
CA THR A 105 13.29 -3.74 -1.16
C THR A 105 12.88 -5.21 -1.25
N ARG A 106 11.83 -5.53 -2.00
CA ARG A 106 11.19 -6.85 -2.09
C ARG A 106 10.57 -7.32 -0.77
N LYS A 107 10.47 -6.45 0.23
CA LYS A 107 9.78 -6.78 1.48
C LYS A 107 8.28 -6.85 1.22
N ARG A 108 7.65 -7.89 1.73
CA ARG A 108 6.21 -8.08 1.56
C ARG A 108 5.43 -7.16 2.49
N PHE A 109 4.25 -6.74 2.05
CA PHE A 109 3.40 -5.84 2.83
C PHE A 109 3.05 -6.43 4.19
N LYS A 110 2.77 -7.73 4.27
CA LYS A 110 2.44 -8.37 5.56
C LYS A 110 3.56 -8.22 6.57
N ASP A 111 4.81 -8.32 6.14
CA ASP A 111 5.96 -8.20 7.03
C ASP A 111 6.16 -6.75 7.48
N ILE A 112 5.95 -5.82 6.56
CA ILE A 112 6.04 -4.39 6.87
C ILE A 112 4.99 -4.02 7.91
N PHE A 113 3.72 -4.37 7.68
CA PHE A 113 2.62 -3.98 8.57
C PHE A 113 2.67 -4.68 9.93
N MET A 114 3.34 -5.82 10.05
CA MET A 114 3.56 -6.46 11.34
C MET A 114 4.49 -5.65 12.24
N ARG A 115 5.35 -4.84 11.66
CA ARG A 115 6.36 -4.08 12.40
C ARG A 115 6.11 -2.59 12.40
N VAL A 116 5.53 -2.07 11.33
CA VAL A 116 5.23 -0.64 11.18
C VAL A 116 3.78 -0.53 10.74
N PRO A 117 2.87 -0.18 11.66
CA PRO A 117 1.45 -0.06 11.32
C PRO A 117 1.20 0.99 10.25
N LEU A 118 0.15 0.81 9.45
CA LEU A 118 -0.18 1.77 8.40
C LEU A 118 -0.45 3.17 8.98
N SER A 119 -1.02 3.27 10.18
CA SER A 119 -1.24 4.56 10.84
C SER A 119 0.07 5.32 11.04
N GLU A 120 1.15 4.62 11.39
CA GLU A 120 2.47 5.24 11.53
C GLU A 120 3.01 5.69 10.17
N ILE A 121 2.84 4.88 9.14
CA ILE A 121 3.27 5.23 7.78
C ILE A 121 2.52 6.47 7.28
N LEU A 122 1.22 6.55 7.55
CA LEU A 122 0.43 7.74 7.20
C LEU A 122 0.97 9.00 7.86
N SER A 123 1.48 8.89 9.10
CA SER A 123 2.06 10.03 9.81
C SER A 123 3.36 10.52 9.17
N MET A 124 4.01 9.71 8.35
CA MET A 124 5.23 10.10 7.65
C MET A 124 4.97 11.01 6.45
N TYR A 125 3.71 11.17 6.04
CA TYR A 125 3.33 11.98 4.90
C TYR A 125 3.86 13.42 4.99
N LYS A 126 3.71 14.05 6.15
CA LYS A 126 4.12 15.45 6.34
C LYS A 126 5.60 15.65 6.06
N LEU A 127 6.42 14.68 6.44
CA LEU A 127 7.87 14.79 6.28
C LEU A 127 8.33 14.39 4.87
N TYR A 128 7.71 13.37 4.28
CA TYR A 128 8.27 12.74 3.08
C TYR A 128 7.52 12.96 1.79
N HIS A 129 6.31 13.54 1.80
CA HIS A 129 5.51 13.62 0.57
C HIS A 129 6.12 14.50 -0.53
N GLU A 130 7.01 15.41 -0.18
CA GLU A 130 7.70 16.27 -1.14
C GLU A 130 9.16 15.87 -1.36
N MET A 131 9.60 14.80 -0.72
CA MET A 131 10.96 14.31 -0.83
C MET A 131 11.07 13.15 -1.83
N ASP A 132 12.29 12.87 -2.25
CA ASP A 132 12.59 11.67 -3.04
C ASP A 132 12.18 10.43 -2.22
N LEU A 133 11.58 9.45 -2.90
CA LEU A 133 11.11 8.23 -2.24
C LEU A 133 12.20 7.44 -1.55
N THR A 134 13.46 7.60 -1.96
CA THR A 134 14.57 6.92 -1.29
C THR A 134 14.70 7.34 0.17
N ASN A 135 14.32 8.59 0.51
CA ASN A 135 14.32 9.04 1.90
C ASN A 135 13.26 8.31 2.73
N PHE A 136 12.08 8.11 2.15
CA PHE A 136 11.03 7.32 2.79
C PHE A 136 11.46 5.87 3.01
N VAL A 137 12.04 5.25 1.97
CA VAL A 137 12.51 3.86 2.04
C VAL A 137 13.53 3.69 3.15
N THR A 138 14.47 4.63 3.28
CA THR A 138 15.50 4.59 4.31
C THR A 138 14.91 4.66 5.72
N ASP A 139 13.99 5.62 5.95
CA ASP A 139 13.36 5.76 7.27
C ASP A 139 12.47 4.55 7.59
N LEU A 140 11.72 4.07 6.62
CA LEU A 140 10.87 2.89 6.84
C LEU A 140 11.72 1.68 7.23
N ASP A 141 12.89 1.51 6.59
CA ASP A 141 13.80 0.42 6.92
C ASP A 141 14.34 0.54 8.35
N ILE A 142 14.65 1.77 8.77
CA ILE A 142 15.09 2.02 10.15
C ILE A 142 14.01 1.63 11.14
N ARG A 143 12.76 2.03 10.90
CA ARG A 143 11.63 1.69 11.78
C ARG A 143 11.36 0.19 11.81
N TYR A 144 11.44 -0.44 10.66
CA TYR A 144 11.27 -1.88 10.51
C TYR A 144 12.30 -2.64 11.37
N ASN A 145 13.56 -2.23 11.32
CA ASN A 145 14.63 -2.90 12.05
C ASN A 145 14.65 -2.57 13.55
N ALA A 146 14.14 -1.41 13.95
CA ALA A 146 14.06 -1.02 15.35
C ALA A 146 13.18 -1.97 16.16
N ILE A 147 12.08 -2.45 15.58
CA ILE A 147 11.20 -3.42 16.23
C ILE A 147 11.94 -4.73 16.50
N ILE A 148 12.79 -5.17 15.58
CA ILE A 148 13.59 -6.39 15.77
C ILE A 148 14.55 -6.21 16.97
N LEU A 149 15.18 -5.04 17.07
CA LEU A 149 16.12 -4.77 18.17
C LEU A 149 15.42 -4.70 19.52
N GLU A 150 14.20 -4.19 19.57
CA GLU A 150 13.41 -4.10 20.80
C GLU A 150 12.95 -5.46 21.29
N THR A 151 12.77 -6.43 20.39
CA THR A 151 12.28 -7.77 20.76
C THR A 151 13.38 -8.72 21.20
N LYS A 152 14.63 -8.28 21.13
CA LYS A 152 15.77 -9.05 21.64
C LYS A 152 16.05 -8.66 23.08
#